data_9c785e1af22bc9c921206f22434f9e10
#
_entry.id   9c785e1af22bc9c921206f22434f9e10
#
_cell.length_a   1.000
_cell.length_b   1.000
_cell.length_c   1.000
_cell.angle_alpha   90.00
_cell.angle_beta   90.00
_cell.angle_gamma   90.00
#
_symmetry.space_group_name_H-M   'P 1'
#
loop_
_entity.id
_entity.type
_entity.pdbx_description
1 polymer ?
#
loop_
_entity_poly.entity_id
_entity_poly.type
_entity_poly.pdbx_seq_one_letter_code
_entity_poly.pdbx_strand_id
1 'polypeptide(L)'
;VGRPTPLYFAKRLSARYNTKIYLKREDLCHTGAHKVNYTIGQILMAKRLGKNRIIAETGAGQHGVATATVCALMGIECIVYMGELDIKRQAPNVARMKMLGAEVRPAQSGSKTLKDATNEAIRDWINNPVDTHYIIGSVVGPHPYPDMVARFQSVISEETKWQLQELEGRNYPDHVIACVGGGSNAAGLYYHYLNDERVNIIAVEAAGKGIDTGESAATSALGKEGIIHGSKTLLMQTPDGQITEPYSISAGLDYPGVGPMHAHLFRSK
;
A
#
# COMPACT_ATOMS: atom_id res chain seq x y z
N VAL A 1 7.23 16.26 -2.20
CA VAL A 1 6.17 15.27 -1.88
C VAL A 1 4.78 15.92 -1.85
N GLY A 2 4.68 17.24 -1.59
CA GLY A 2 3.39 17.92 -1.45
C GLY A 2 2.80 17.77 -0.04
N ARG A 3 3.63 17.78 1.00
CA ARG A 3 3.23 17.69 2.39
C ARG A 3 3.43 19.03 3.14
N PRO A 4 2.64 19.29 4.21
CA PRO A 4 1.57 18.44 4.73
C PRO A 4 0.37 18.35 3.80
N THR A 5 -0.27 17.17 3.73
CA THR A 5 -1.53 17.06 2.99
C THR A 5 -2.68 17.65 3.82
N PRO A 6 -3.69 18.29 3.18
CA PRO A 6 -4.79 18.87 3.93
C PRO A 6 -5.60 17.84 4.73
N LEU A 7 -6.05 18.26 5.91
CA LEU A 7 -7.13 17.60 6.63
C LEU A 7 -8.42 18.38 6.32
N TYR A 8 -9.15 17.91 5.29
CA TYR A 8 -10.28 18.63 4.72
C TYR A 8 -11.57 18.34 5.48
N PHE A 9 -12.23 19.38 5.99
CA PHE A 9 -13.56 19.24 6.60
C PHE A 9 -14.62 18.98 5.53
N ALA A 10 -15.21 17.80 5.52
CA ALA A 10 -16.19 17.35 4.54
C ALA A 10 -17.60 17.83 4.93
N LYS A 11 -17.89 19.12 4.78
CA LYS A 11 -19.10 19.79 5.25
C LYS A 11 -20.41 19.08 4.88
N ARG A 12 -20.54 18.62 3.62
CA ARG A 12 -21.76 17.93 3.16
C ARG A 12 -21.95 16.56 3.81
N LEU A 13 -20.88 15.79 3.94
CA LEU A 13 -20.91 14.49 4.61
C LEU A 13 -21.18 14.67 6.11
N SER A 14 -20.54 15.64 6.72
CA SER A 14 -20.74 15.96 8.14
C SER A 14 -22.19 16.34 8.44
N ALA A 15 -22.82 17.15 7.60
CA ALA A 15 -24.23 17.48 7.72
C ALA A 15 -25.16 16.27 7.49
N ARG A 16 -24.84 15.43 6.49
CA ARG A 16 -25.64 14.23 6.17
C ARG A 16 -25.68 13.20 7.31
N TYR A 17 -24.54 13.01 7.96
CA TYR A 17 -24.37 12.00 9.01
C TYR A 17 -24.41 12.57 10.43
N ASN A 18 -24.68 13.87 10.57
CA ASN A 18 -24.71 14.58 11.84
C ASN A 18 -23.48 14.31 12.73
N THR A 19 -22.30 14.35 12.11
CA THR A 19 -21.01 14.16 12.79
C THR A 19 -19.92 14.89 12.04
N LYS A 20 -18.79 15.22 12.68
CA LYS A 20 -17.66 15.86 12.02
C LYS A 20 -16.86 14.83 11.24
N ILE A 21 -16.79 14.97 9.93
CA ILE A 21 -16.03 14.11 9.02
C ILE A 21 -14.90 14.92 8.38
N TYR A 22 -13.69 14.43 8.56
CA TYR A 22 -12.48 14.96 7.95
C TYR A 22 -11.88 13.95 6.97
N LEU A 23 -11.39 14.44 5.85
CA LEU A 23 -10.67 13.65 4.84
C LEU A 23 -9.19 14.05 4.87
N LYS A 24 -8.33 13.11 5.21
CA LYS A 24 -6.88 13.26 5.05
C LYS A 24 -6.53 13.03 3.59
N ARG A 25 -6.20 14.12 2.87
CA ARG A 25 -6.15 14.19 1.41
C ARG A 25 -4.80 13.69 0.85
N GLU A 26 -4.51 12.40 1.03
CA GLU A 26 -3.30 11.77 0.47
C GLU A 26 -3.29 11.68 -1.07
N ASP A 27 -4.44 11.86 -1.70
CA ASP A 27 -4.59 12.02 -3.15
C ASP A 27 -3.96 13.32 -3.69
N LEU A 28 -3.65 14.27 -2.83
CA LEU A 28 -2.95 15.51 -3.18
C LEU A 28 -1.42 15.41 -3.02
N CYS A 29 -0.89 14.28 -2.58
CA CYS A 29 0.54 14.01 -2.68
C CYS A 29 0.98 14.03 -4.15
N HIS A 30 2.24 14.37 -4.39
CA HIS A 30 2.86 14.18 -5.70
C HIS A 30 2.68 12.73 -6.16
N THR A 31 2.35 12.53 -7.43
CA THR A 31 1.90 11.26 -8.04
C THR A 31 0.43 10.88 -7.82
N GLY A 32 -0.32 11.62 -6.99
CA GLY A 32 -1.75 11.40 -6.78
C GLY A 32 -2.11 10.34 -5.75
N ALA A 33 -1.16 9.92 -4.90
CA ALA A 33 -1.40 8.92 -3.87
C ALA A 33 -0.35 8.96 -2.74
N HIS A 34 -0.70 8.34 -1.59
CA HIS A 34 0.17 8.18 -0.42
C HIS A 34 1.48 7.41 -0.68
N LYS A 35 1.59 6.73 -1.81
CA LYS A 35 2.72 5.82 -2.08
C LYS A 35 4.08 6.53 -2.19
N VAL A 36 4.10 7.79 -2.57
CA VAL A 36 5.33 8.58 -2.62
C VAL A 36 5.99 8.73 -1.24
N ASN A 37 5.25 8.66 -0.14
CA ASN A 37 5.78 8.80 1.21
C ASN A 37 6.85 7.74 1.52
N TYR A 38 6.55 6.47 1.25
CA TYR A 38 7.51 5.41 1.52
C TYR A 38 8.50 5.16 0.37
N THR A 39 8.15 5.50 -0.86
CA THR A 39 9.11 5.34 -1.97
C THR A 39 10.27 6.30 -1.83
N ILE A 40 10.02 7.55 -1.41
CA ILE A 40 11.12 8.50 -1.15
C ILE A 40 12.00 8.05 0.02
N GLY A 41 11.39 7.50 1.08
CA GLY A 41 12.16 6.94 2.20
C GLY A 41 13.05 5.77 1.77
N GLN A 42 12.48 4.81 1.04
CA GLN A 42 13.20 3.61 0.59
C GLN A 42 14.32 3.96 -0.42
N ILE A 43 14.11 4.89 -1.36
CA ILE A 43 15.17 5.24 -2.31
C ILE A 43 16.33 5.98 -1.64
N LEU A 44 16.05 6.79 -0.62
CA LEU A 44 17.11 7.43 0.16
C LEU A 44 17.95 6.41 0.95
N MET A 45 17.31 5.37 1.48
CA MET A 45 18.02 4.22 2.09
C MET A 45 18.85 3.48 1.04
N ALA A 46 18.29 3.15 -0.11
CA ALA A 46 18.97 2.48 -1.20
C ALA A 46 20.24 3.25 -1.62
N LYS A 47 20.11 4.57 -1.78
CA LYS A 47 21.25 5.45 -2.11
C LYS A 47 22.33 5.43 -1.02
N ARG A 48 21.95 5.46 0.26
CA ARG A 48 22.93 5.35 1.38
C ARG A 48 23.63 3.99 1.41
N LEU A 49 22.96 2.94 0.95
CA LEU A 49 23.53 1.59 0.82
C LEU A 49 24.34 1.38 -0.46
N GLY A 50 24.54 2.43 -1.27
CA GLY A 50 25.29 2.35 -2.53
C GLY A 50 24.57 1.57 -3.63
N LYS A 51 23.25 1.38 -3.54
CA LYS A 51 22.47 0.71 -4.57
C LYS A 51 22.26 1.64 -5.78
N ASN A 52 22.45 1.11 -6.96
CA ASN A 52 22.35 1.86 -8.22
C ASN A 52 21.23 1.35 -9.14
N ARG A 53 20.53 0.31 -8.72
CA ARG A 53 19.40 -0.30 -9.41
C ARG A 53 18.23 -0.49 -8.47
N ILE A 54 17.06 -0.03 -8.87
CA ILE A 54 15.82 -0.15 -8.11
C ILE A 54 14.85 -1.06 -8.87
N ILE A 55 14.22 -1.96 -8.15
CA ILE A 55 13.10 -2.75 -8.65
C ILE A 55 11.87 -2.52 -7.79
N ALA A 56 10.69 -2.66 -8.40
CA ALA A 56 9.40 -2.60 -7.71
C ALA A 56 8.39 -3.52 -8.39
N GLU A 57 7.35 -3.89 -7.68
CA GLU A 57 6.15 -4.48 -8.24
C GLU A 57 5.03 -3.44 -8.33
N THR A 58 4.04 -3.66 -9.18
CA THR A 58 2.82 -2.86 -9.17
C THR A 58 1.63 -3.61 -9.76
N GLY A 59 0.42 -3.38 -9.23
CA GLY A 59 -0.84 -3.85 -9.80
C GLY A 59 -1.59 -2.70 -10.47
N ALA A 60 -2.20 -1.81 -9.68
CA ALA A 60 -2.91 -0.61 -10.18
C ALA A 60 -1.98 0.43 -10.86
N GLY A 61 -0.66 0.29 -10.75
CA GLY A 61 0.32 1.19 -11.35
C GLY A 61 0.77 2.35 -10.44
N GLN A 62 0.06 2.67 -9.38
CA GLN A 62 0.38 3.84 -8.53
C GLN A 62 1.72 3.69 -7.79
N HIS A 63 2.03 2.49 -7.31
CA HIS A 63 3.33 2.23 -6.69
C HIS A 63 4.47 2.32 -7.72
N GLY A 64 4.27 1.74 -8.91
CA GLY A 64 5.23 1.84 -10.00
C GLY A 64 5.50 3.28 -10.42
N VAL A 65 4.47 4.12 -10.56
CA VAL A 65 4.62 5.55 -10.88
C VAL A 65 5.37 6.28 -9.77
N ALA A 66 5.06 6.02 -8.50
CA ALA A 66 5.76 6.64 -7.38
C ALA A 66 7.24 6.24 -7.34
N THR A 67 7.54 4.95 -7.57
CA THR A 67 8.92 4.44 -7.63
C THR A 67 9.68 5.02 -8.81
N ALA A 68 9.09 5.01 -10.01
CA ALA A 68 9.69 5.61 -11.19
C ALA A 68 9.99 7.11 -10.99
N THR A 69 9.08 7.83 -10.31
CA THR A 69 9.26 9.26 -10.00
C THR A 69 10.48 9.50 -9.10
N VAL A 70 10.64 8.74 -8.03
CA VAL A 70 11.77 8.94 -7.12
C VAL A 70 13.08 8.45 -7.73
N CYS A 71 13.05 7.43 -8.59
CA CYS A 71 14.20 6.96 -9.35
C CYS A 71 14.67 8.02 -10.38
N ALA A 72 13.74 8.62 -11.12
CA ALA A 72 14.05 9.72 -12.04
C ALA A 72 14.65 10.92 -11.30
N LEU A 73 14.10 11.29 -10.13
CA LEU A 73 14.62 12.35 -9.28
C LEU A 73 16.06 12.08 -8.82
N MET A 74 16.39 10.82 -8.52
CA MET A 74 17.71 10.44 -7.99
C MET A 74 18.71 9.99 -9.06
N GLY A 75 18.30 9.88 -10.33
CA GLY A 75 19.12 9.39 -11.42
C GLY A 75 19.54 7.92 -11.27
N ILE A 76 18.62 7.07 -10.75
CA ILE A 76 18.89 5.65 -10.50
C ILE A 76 18.02 4.80 -11.44
N GLU A 77 18.61 3.70 -11.97
CA GLU A 77 17.90 2.75 -12.82
C GLU A 77 16.65 2.20 -12.12
N CYS A 78 15.55 2.13 -12.87
CA CYS A 78 14.26 1.69 -12.35
C CYS A 78 13.62 0.61 -13.23
N ILE A 79 13.32 -0.54 -12.63
CA ILE A 79 12.58 -1.62 -13.27
C ILE A 79 11.31 -1.89 -12.45
N VAL A 80 10.16 -1.88 -13.14
CA VAL A 80 8.86 -2.13 -12.50
C VAL A 80 8.25 -3.40 -13.09
N TYR A 81 8.06 -4.41 -12.26
CA TYR A 81 7.32 -5.62 -12.59
C TYR A 81 5.82 -5.36 -12.48
N MET A 82 5.07 -5.73 -13.50
CA MET A 82 3.61 -5.58 -13.54
C MET A 82 2.97 -6.75 -14.26
N GLY A 83 1.86 -7.25 -13.74
CA GLY A 83 1.14 -8.34 -14.39
C GLY A 83 0.72 -7.97 -15.82
N GLU A 84 0.85 -8.91 -16.76
CA GLU A 84 0.51 -8.66 -18.18
C GLU A 84 -0.93 -8.17 -18.36
N LEU A 85 -1.86 -8.67 -17.54
CA LEU A 85 -3.25 -8.21 -17.54
C LEU A 85 -3.38 -6.79 -16.99
N ASP A 86 -2.65 -6.47 -15.94
CA ASP A 86 -2.66 -5.16 -15.30
C ASP A 86 -2.03 -4.10 -16.20
N ILE A 87 -0.99 -4.43 -16.98
CA ILE A 87 -0.39 -3.54 -17.98
C ILE A 87 -1.45 -3.05 -18.97
N LYS A 88 -2.33 -3.96 -19.43
CA LYS A 88 -3.39 -3.60 -20.36
C LYS A 88 -4.48 -2.73 -19.70
N ARG A 89 -4.88 -3.09 -18.47
CA ARG A 89 -5.92 -2.39 -17.71
C ARG A 89 -5.49 -1.00 -17.27
N GLN A 90 -4.20 -0.82 -16.98
CA GLN A 90 -3.62 0.38 -16.37
C GLN A 90 -2.64 1.11 -17.32
N ALA A 91 -2.89 1.04 -18.63
CA ALA A 91 -2.04 1.64 -19.66
C ALA A 91 -1.62 3.11 -19.40
N PRO A 92 -2.47 4.01 -18.84
CA PRO A 92 -2.05 5.37 -18.50
C PRO A 92 -0.92 5.42 -17.47
N ASN A 93 -0.93 4.55 -16.45
CA ASN A 93 0.15 4.48 -15.46
C ASN A 93 1.42 3.87 -16.05
N VAL A 94 1.29 2.89 -16.95
CA VAL A 94 2.43 2.35 -17.71
C VAL A 94 3.11 3.43 -18.55
N ALA A 95 2.33 4.26 -19.23
CA ALA A 95 2.87 5.39 -19.98
C ALA A 95 3.63 6.38 -19.09
N ARG A 96 3.09 6.71 -17.91
CA ARG A 96 3.76 7.58 -16.92
C ARG A 96 5.09 6.99 -16.44
N MET A 97 5.14 5.70 -16.13
CA MET A 97 6.38 5.03 -15.71
C MET A 97 7.45 5.10 -16.80
N LYS A 98 7.07 4.82 -18.06
CA LYS A 98 7.99 4.93 -19.21
C LYS A 98 8.47 6.35 -19.48
N MET A 99 7.59 7.35 -19.35
CA MET A 99 7.97 8.77 -19.46
C MET A 99 8.99 9.20 -18.40
N LEU A 100 8.94 8.57 -17.22
CA LEU A 100 9.91 8.78 -16.13
C LEU A 100 11.20 7.95 -16.29
N GLY A 101 11.34 7.22 -17.38
CA GLY A 101 12.52 6.44 -17.68
C GLY A 101 12.56 5.03 -17.06
N ALA A 102 11.47 4.58 -16.46
CA ALA A 102 11.42 3.22 -15.91
C ALA A 102 11.16 2.19 -17.01
N GLU A 103 11.82 1.03 -16.91
CA GLU A 103 11.48 -0.16 -17.66
C GLU A 103 10.31 -0.88 -17.00
N VAL A 104 9.26 -1.19 -17.76
CA VAL A 104 8.13 -1.97 -17.25
C VAL A 104 8.22 -3.37 -17.83
N ARG A 105 8.43 -4.36 -16.93
CA ARG A 105 8.55 -5.79 -17.27
C ARG A 105 7.26 -6.54 -16.96
N PRO A 106 6.69 -7.26 -17.95
CA PRO A 106 5.48 -8.04 -17.73
C PRO A 106 5.75 -9.31 -16.91
N ALA A 107 4.96 -9.55 -15.87
CA ALA A 107 4.86 -10.86 -15.23
C ALA A 107 3.84 -11.70 -16.02
N GLN A 108 4.30 -12.80 -16.61
CA GLN A 108 3.53 -13.65 -17.52
C GLN A 108 3.12 -14.99 -16.90
N SER A 109 3.63 -15.31 -15.71
CA SER A 109 3.28 -16.52 -14.97
C SER A 109 1.98 -16.37 -14.18
N GLY A 110 1.39 -17.46 -13.77
CA GLY A 110 0.23 -17.51 -12.87
C GLY A 110 -0.99 -16.73 -13.40
N SER A 111 -1.59 -15.93 -12.54
CA SER A 111 -2.75 -15.10 -12.87
C SER A 111 -2.39 -13.84 -13.66
N LYS A 112 -1.11 -13.56 -13.84
CA LYS A 112 -0.61 -12.36 -14.56
C LYS A 112 -1.06 -11.03 -13.92
N THR A 113 -1.13 -11.02 -12.59
CA THR A 113 -1.58 -9.91 -11.77
C THR A 113 -0.51 -9.49 -10.74
N LEU A 114 -0.86 -8.62 -9.79
CA LEU A 114 0.03 -8.10 -8.76
C LEU A 114 0.82 -9.19 -8.01
N LYS A 115 0.18 -10.32 -7.66
CA LYS A 115 0.85 -11.42 -6.96
C LYS A 115 2.05 -11.94 -7.74
N ASP A 116 1.88 -12.13 -9.04
CA ASP A 116 2.94 -12.66 -9.90
C ASP A 116 4.02 -11.62 -10.19
N ALA A 117 3.63 -10.36 -10.32
CA ALA A 117 4.58 -9.23 -10.39
C ALA A 117 5.47 -9.17 -9.14
N THR A 118 4.90 -9.38 -7.95
CA THR A 118 5.64 -9.44 -6.69
C THR A 118 6.62 -10.64 -6.68
N ASN A 119 6.18 -11.79 -7.15
CA ASN A 119 7.05 -12.97 -7.27
C ASN A 119 8.26 -12.72 -8.19
N GLU A 120 8.04 -12.09 -9.36
CA GLU A 120 9.13 -11.76 -10.28
C GLU A 120 10.10 -10.72 -9.69
N ALA A 121 9.56 -9.69 -9.00
CA ALA A 121 10.40 -8.70 -8.33
C ALA A 121 11.27 -9.34 -7.23
N ILE A 122 10.71 -10.24 -6.42
CA ILE A 122 11.46 -10.96 -5.38
C ILE A 122 12.55 -11.85 -6.01
N ARG A 123 12.25 -12.57 -7.10
CA ARG A 123 13.23 -13.40 -7.80
C ARG A 123 14.40 -12.58 -8.33
N ASP A 124 14.12 -11.44 -8.98
CA ASP A 124 15.14 -10.53 -9.45
C ASP A 124 15.99 -9.99 -8.28
N TRP A 125 15.36 -9.57 -7.20
CA TRP A 125 16.06 -9.06 -6.02
C TRP A 125 17.03 -10.09 -5.41
N ILE A 126 16.57 -11.34 -5.23
CA ILE A 126 17.38 -12.42 -4.67
C ILE A 126 18.58 -12.74 -5.57
N ASN A 127 18.40 -12.63 -6.89
CA ASN A 127 19.47 -12.90 -7.85
C ASN A 127 20.48 -11.75 -7.97
N ASN A 128 20.12 -10.55 -7.57
CA ASN A 128 20.93 -9.34 -7.71
C ASN A 128 21.07 -8.54 -6.40
N PRO A 129 21.51 -9.16 -5.28
CA PRO A 129 21.45 -8.53 -3.96
C PRO A 129 22.49 -7.43 -3.75
N VAL A 130 23.55 -7.39 -4.58
CA VAL A 130 24.69 -6.47 -4.38
C VAL A 130 24.34 -5.05 -4.78
N ASP A 131 23.80 -4.87 -5.97
CA ASP A 131 23.56 -3.55 -6.60
C ASP A 131 22.09 -3.11 -6.57
N THR A 132 21.17 -4.04 -6.32
CA THR A 132 19.75 -3.84 -6.43
C THR A 132 19.09 -3.64 -5.05
N HIS A 133 18.15 -2.69 -4.98
CA HIS A 133 17.23 -2.55 -3.86
C HIS A 133 15.80 -2.71 -4.33
N TYR A 134 15.04 -3.53 -3.61
CA TYR A 134 13.62 -3.71 -3.85
C TYR A 134 12.82 -2.69 -3.05
N ILE A 135 12.13 -1.78 -3.74
CA ILE A 135 11.16 -0.86 -3.13
C ILE A 135 9.80 -1.54 -3.12
N ILE A 136 9.41 -2.09 -1.97
CA ILE A 136 8.15 -2.83 -1.83
C ILE A 136 6.94 -1.91 -1.76
N GLY A 137 5.83 -2.33 -2.36
CA GLY A 137 4.65 -1.50 -2.62
C GLY A 137 3.62 -1.39 -1.49
N SER A 138 3.81 -2.08 -0.37
CA SER A 138 2.89 -2.03 0.77
C SER A 138 3.59 -2.46 2.07
N VAL A 139 2.83 -2.58 3.17
CA VAL A 139 3.29 -3.12 4.48
C VAL A 139 3.29 -4.65 4.49
N VAL A 140 3.83 -5.23 3.43
CA VAL A 140 3.94 -6.67 3.18
C VAL A 140 5.40 -7.06 2.98
N GLY A 141 5.67 -8.34 2.73
CA GLY A 141 7.03 -8.81 2.53
C GLY A 141 7.74 -9.20 3.83
N PRO A 142 9.00 -9.69 3.73
CA PRO A 142 9.75 -10.13 4.90
C PRO A 142 10.13 -8.95 5.80
N HIS A 143 10.43 -9.24 7.06
CA HIS A 143 11.05 -8.23 7.94
C HIS A 143 12.36 -7.70 7.30
N PRO A 144 12.63 -6.39 7.32
CA PRO A 144 11.95 -5.32 8.04
C PRO A 144 10.91 -4.52 7.21
N TYR A 145 10.53 -4.97 6.02
CA TYR A 145 9.70 -4.17 5.11
C TYR A 145 8.37 -3.70 5.72
N PRO A 146 7.57 -4.54 6.42
CA PRO A 146 6.31 -4.07 6.99
C PRO A 146 6.49 -2.92 7.98
N ASP A 147 7.48 -3.01 8.88
CA ASP A 147 7.77 -1.95 9.85
C ASP A 147 8.33 -0.69 9.17
N MET A 148 9.27 -0.87 8.26
CA MET A 148 9.88 0.23 7.52
C MET A 148 8.85 1.05 6.74
N VAL A 149 7.97 0.37 6.00
CA VAL A 149 6.91 1.04 5.22
C VAL A 149 5.90 1.72 6.14
N ALA A 150 5.49 1.07 7.24
CA ALA A 150 4.59 1.66 8.22
C ALA A 150 5.18 2.95 8.83
N ARG A 151 6.48 2.95 9.17
CA ARG A 151 7.18 4.14 9.68
C ARG A 151 7.23 5.27 8.67
N PHE A 152 7.54 5.00 7.41
CA PHE A 152 7.51 6.04 6.38
C PHE A 152 6.11 6.57 6.12
N GLN A 153 5.09 5.75 6.28
CA GLN A 153 3.70 6.17 6.15
C GLN A 153 3.16 6.87 7.40
N SER A 154 3.80 6.73 8.56
CA SER A 154 3.31 7.30 9.82
C SER A 154 3.20 8.84 9.82
N VAL A 155 3.85 9.51 8.86
CA VAL A 155 3.67 10.94 8.59
C VAL A 155 2.20 11.32 8.37
N ILE A 156 1.35 10.39 7.91
CA ILE A 156 -0.10 10.60 7.74
C ILE A 156 -0.76 10.87 9.09
N SER A 157 -0.55 10.00 10.07
CA SER A 157 -1.13 10.17 11.41
C SER A 157 -0.44 11.27 12.22
N GLU A 158 0.87 11.47 12.04
CA GLU A 158 1.60 12.58 12.65
C GLU A 158 0.99 13.93 12.25
N GLU A 159 0.82 14.16 10.96
CA GLU A 159 0.16 15.38 10.45
C GLU A 159 -1.29 15.48 10.92
N THR A 160 -2.04 14.38 10.91
CA THR A 160 -3.43 14.37 11.36
C THR A 160 -3.54 14.82 12.82
N LYS A 161 -2.62 14.43 13.70
CA LYS A 161 -2.63 14.85 15.12
C LYS A 161 -2.51 16.34 15.29
N TRP A 162 -1.50 16.96 14.68
CA TRP A 162 -1.33 18.42 14.87
C TRP A 162 -2.38 19.23 14.10
N GLN A 163 -2.84 18.75 12.93
CA GLN A 163 -3.94 19.39 12.20
C GLN A 163 -5.25 19.36 12.99
N LEU A 164 -5.57 18.25 13.65
CA LEU A 164 -6.73 18.17 14.56
C LEU A 164 -6.56 19.10 15.76
N GLN A 165 -5.34 19.20 16.32
CA GLN A 165 -5.07 20.12 17.41
C GLN A 165 -5.36 21.57 17.02
N GLU A 166 -5.01 21.98 15.80
CA GLU A 166 -5.29 23.31 15.27
C GLU A 166 -6.78 23.55 14.98
N LEU A 167 -7.47 22.53 14.43
CA LEU A 167 -8.85 22.67 13.98
C LEU A 167 -9.88 22.45 15.10
N GLU A 168 -9.59 21.53 16.03
CA GLU A 168 -10.56 21.05 17.03
C GLU A 168 -10.10 21.23 18.48
N GLY A 169 -8.88 21.72 18.72
CA GLY A 169 -8.31 21.84 20.07
C GLY A 169 -7.94 20.51 20.72
N ARG A 170 -7.99 19.39 19.97
CA ARG A 170 -7.58 18.05 20.41
C ARG A 170 -6.78 17.35 19.32
N ASN A 171 -5.78 16.56 19.68
CA ASN A 171 -4.86 15.89 18.75
C ASN A 171 -5.27 14.44 18.41
N TYR A 172 -6.51 14.07 18.63
CA TYR A 172 -7.05 12.75 18.35
C TYR A 172 -8.50 12.83 17.85
N PRO A 173 -8.91 11.98 16.90
CA PRO A 173 -10.31 11.82 16.50
C PRO A 173 -10.97 10.74 17.36
N ASP A 174 -12.30 10.62 17.30
CA ASP A 174 -13.02 9.49 17.92
C ASP A 174 -12.85 8.21 17.08
N HIS A 175 -12.73 8.36 15.76
CA HIS A 175 -12.56 7.26 14.82
C HIS A 175 -11.53 7.58 13.75
N VAL A 176 -10.71 6.61 13.38
CA VAL A 176 -9.88 6.61 12.17
C VAL A 176 -10.33 5.49 11.26
N ILE A 177 -10.65 5.83 10.01
CA ILE A 177 -11.22 4.88 9.03
C ILE A 177 -10.32 4.88 7.79
N ALA A 178 -9.89 3.70 7.37
CA ALA A 178 -9.12 3.54 6.13
C ALA A 178 -9.46 2.24 5.41
N CYS A 179 -9.38 2.27 4.08
CA CYS A 179 -9.45 1.04 3.28
C CYS A 179 -8.16 0.22 3.43
N VAL A 180 -8.32 -1.11 3.38
CA VAL A 180 -7.22 -2.07 3.52
C VAL A 180 -7.24 -3.07 2.36
N GLY A 181 -6.16 -3.06 1.57
CA GLY A 181 -5.74 -4.15 0.72
C GLY A 181 -4.47 -4.74 1.31
N GLY A 182 -3.27 -4.42 0.77
CA GLY A 182 -2.02 -4.68 1.50
C GLY A 182 -1.88 -3.85 2.78
N GLY A 183 -2.52 -2.67 2.85
CA GLY A 183 -2.75 -1.90 4.07
C GLY A 183 -1.78 -0.76 4.35
N SER A 184 -0.99 -0.28 3.38
CA SER A 184 0.03 0.75 3.66
C SER A 184 -0.55 2.11 4.06
N ASN A 185 -1.66 2.56 3.46
CA ASN A 185 -2.31 3.80 3.85
C ASN A 185 -2.88 3.73 5.27
N ALA A 186 -3.53 2.60 5.57
CA ALA A 186 -4.12 2.32 6.87
C ALA A 186 -3.05 2.24 7.97
N ALA A 187 -1.93 1.55 7.70
CA ALA A 187 -0.79 1.50 8.61
C ALA A 187 -0.30 2.91 8.97
N GLY A 188 -0.18 3.80 7.98
CA GLY A 188 0.23 5.18 8.21
C GLY A 188 -0.78 5.99 9.02
N LEU A 189 -2.07 5.85 8.72
CA LEU A 189 -3.12 6.56 9.46
C LEU A 189 -3.25 6.06 10.90
N TYR A 190 -3.09 4.74 11.13
CA TYR A 190 -3.27 4.15 12.46
C TYR A 190 -2.06 4.31 13.37
N TYR A 191 -0.86 4.49 12.81
CA TYR A 191 0.42 4.34 13.48
C TYR A 191 0.51 5.01 14.86
N HIS A 192 0.17 6.28 14.96
CA HIS A 192 0.24 7.04 16.22
C HIS A 192 -1.04 6.92 17.08
N TYR A 193 -2.01 6.11 16.66
CA TYR A 193 -3.25 5.85 17.39
C TYR A 193 -3.37 4.41 17.89
N LEU A 194 -2.41 3.52 17.55
CA LEU A 194 -2.47 2.09 17.89
C LEU A 194 -2.63 1.80 19.38
N ASN A 195 -2.05 2.66 20.23
CA ASN A 195 -2.10 2.53 21.68
C ASN A 195 -2.95 3.62 22.36
N ASP A 196 -3.77 4.33 21.60
CA ASP A 196 -4.65 5.38 22.13
C ASP A 196 -6.08 4.84 22.27
N GLU A 197 -6.45 4.44 23.49
CA GLU A 197 -7.76 3.85 23.79
C GLU A 197 -8.95 4.77 23.51
N ARG A 198 -8.71 6.06 23.29
CA ARG A 198 -9.72 7.05 22.93
C ARG A 198 -10.13 6.98 21.46
N VAL A 199 -9.35 6.29 20.63
CA VAL A 199 -9.49 6.27 19.18
C VAL A 199 -9.93 4.89 18.69
N ASN A 200 -11.08 4.82 18.07
CA ASN A 200 -11.55 3.60 17.41
C ASN A 200 -10.91 3.47 16.01
N ILE A 201 -10.23 2.36 15.77
CA ILE A 201 -9.60 2.06 14.49
C ILE A 201 -10.54 1.17 13.67
N ILE A 202 -10.91 1.63 12.48
CA ILE A 202 -11.84 0.94 11.59
C ILE A 202 -11.14 0.66 10.25
N ALA A 203 -10.88 -0.61 9.99
CA ALA A 203 -10.38 -1.10 8.70
C ALA A 203 -11.54 -1.51 7.80
N VAL A 204 -11.52 -1.06 6.54
CA VAL A 204 -12.56 -1.36 5.56
C VAL A 204 -11.95 -2.11 4.39
N GLU A 205 -12.37 -3.35 4.20
CA GLU A 205 -11.94 -4.19 3.08
C GLU A 205 -12.96 -4.18 1.94
N ALA A 206 -12.49 -4.47 0.73
CA ALA A 206 -13.36 -4.57 -0.44
C ALA A 206 -14.07 -5.93 -0.47
N ALA A 207 -15.37 -5.96 -0.25
CA ALA A 207 -16.16 -7.18 -0.28
C ALA A 207 -16.45 -7.71 -1.70
N GLY A 208 -16.05 -6.98 -2.75
CA GLY A 208 -16.31 -7.39 -4.14
C GLY A 208 -17.80 -7.52 -4.41
N LYS A 209 -18.22 -8.70 -4.87
CA LYS A 209 -19.65 -9.03 -5.06
C LYS A 209 -20.33 -9.57 -3.78
N GLY A 210 -19.59 -9.68 -2.71
CA GLY A 210 -20.05 -10.20 -1.41
C GLY A 210 -19.07 -11.24 -0.85
N ILE A 211 -18.98 -11.32 0.47
CA ILE A 211 -18.05 -12.24 1.15
C ILE A 211 -18.38 -13.72 0.90
N ASP A 212 -19.64 -14.04 0.60
CA ASP A 212 -20.10 -15.42 0.39
C ASP A 212 -20.09 -15.83 -1.10
N THR A 213 -19.63 -14.96 -2.01
CA THR A 213 -19.72 -15.22 -3.46
C THR A 213 -18.47 -15.86 -4.06
N GLY A 214 -17.37 -15.92 -3.32
CA GLY A 214 -16.05 -16.28 -3.86
C GLY A 214 -15.38 -15.17 -4.66
N GLU A 215 -16.05 -14.07 -4.97
CA GLU A 215 -15.53 -12.89 -5.67
C GLU A 215 -15.43 -11.71 -4.69
N SER A 216 -14.45 -11.76 -3.81
CA SER A 216 -14.19 -10.80 -2.73
C SER A 216 -12.69 -10.53 -2.56
N ALA A 217 -12.32 -9.42 -1.96
CA ALA A 217 -10.97 -9.09 -1.54
C ALA A 217 -10.90 -8.80 -0.02
N ALA A 218 -11.87 -9.27 0.74
CA ALA A 218 -11.94 -9.09 2.20
C ALA A 218 -11.07 -10.12 2.92
N THR A 219 -9.76 -9.95 2.83
CA THR A 219 -8.76 -10.91 3.29
C THR A 219 -8.81 -11.18 4.80
N SER A 220 -9.06 -10.16 5.63
CA SER A 220 -9.16 -10.38 7.09
C SER A 220 -10.39 -11.18 7.47
N ALA A 221 -11.49 -11.00 6.74
CA ALA A 221 -12.74 -11.73 6.99
C ALA A 221 -12.70 -13.19 6.48
N LEU A 222 -12.08 -13.44 5.32
CA LEU A 222 -12.11 -14.72 4.61
C LEU A 222 -10.83 -15.52 4.71
N GLY A 223 -9.71 -14.85 5.00
CA GLY A 223 -8.38 -15.44 4.96
C GLY A 223 -8.07 -16.34 6.14
N LYS A 224 -7.12 -17.22 5.92
CA LYS A 224 -6.52 -18.10 6.93
C LYS A 224 -5.03 -17.76 7.07
N GLU A 225 -4.42 -18.23 8.17
CA GLU A 225 -2.97 -18.12 8.31
C GLU A 225 -2.23 -18.83 7.19
N GLY A 226 -1.24 -18.13 6.66
CA GLY A 226 -0.36 -18.68 5.65
C GLY A 226 0.86 -17.80 5.43
N ILE A 227 1.68 -18.17 4.47
CA ILE A 227 2.90 -17.46 4.10
C ILE A 227 2.78 -17.00 2.66
N ILE A 228 2.96 -15.69 2.46
CA ILE A 228 3.00 -15.07 1.14
C ILE A 228 4.11 -14.03 1.10
N HIS A 229 4.90 -14.00 0.02
CA HIS A 229 5.96 -13.01 -0.21
C HIS A 229 6.90 -12.81 1.01
N GLY A 230 7.22 -13.90 1.72
CA GLY A 230 8.11 -13.88 2.88
C GLY A 230 7.49 -13.40 4.19
N SER A 231 6.16 -13.22 4.25
CA SER A 231 5.43 -12.87 5.48
C SER A 231 4.49 -13.99 5.91
N LYS A 232 4.45 -14.28 7.22
CA LYS A 232 3.32 -14.98 7.84
C LYS A 232 2.20 -13.97 8.12
N THR A 233 1.02 -14.21 7.54
CA THR A 233 -0.12 -13.30 7.64
C THR A 233 -1.45 -14.02 7.43
N LEU A 234 -2.54 -13.27 7.33
CA LEU A 234 -3.81 -13.77 6.80
C LEU A 234 -3.79 -13.67 5.28
N LEU A 235 -4.19 -14.72 4.61
CA LEU A 235 -4.31 -14.76 3.15
C LEU A 235 -5.49 -15.59 2.68
N MET A 236 -6.04 -15.20 1.54
CA MET A 236 -7.11 -15.92 0.88
C MET A 236 -6.55 -17.17 0.21
N GLN A 237 -7.02 -18.34 0.64
CA GLN A 237 -6.51 -19.63 0.16
C GLN A 237 -7.59 -20.69 0.18
N THR A 238 -7.44 -21.65 -0.74
CA THR A 238 -8.24 -22.88 -0.75
C THR A 238 -7.92 -23.78 0.44
N PRO A 239 -8.71 -24.82 0.72
CA PRO A 239 -8.38 -25.81 1.76
C PRO A 239 -7.00 -26.47 1.56
N ASP A 240 -6.54 -26.60 0.30
CA ASP A 240 -5.24 -27.19 -0.05
C ASP A 240 -4.09 -26.17 0.00
N GLY A 241 -4.36 -24.94 0.48
CA GLY A 241 -3.34 -23.89 0.65
C GLY A 241 -2.97 -23.12 -0.62
N GLN A 242 -3.71 -23.30 -1.72
CA GLN A 242 -3.49 -22.51 -2.93
C GLN A 242 -4.08 -21.10 -2.76
N ILE A 243 -3.38 -20.08 -3.23
CA ILE A 243 -3.85 -18.69 -3.14
C ILE A 243 -5.08 -18.51 -4.02
N THR A 244 -6.16 -18.00 -3.41
CA THR A 244 -7.37 -17.57 -4.12
C THR A 244 -7.17 -16.15 -4.60
N GLU A 245 -7.57 -15.86 -5.85
CA GLU A 245 -7.46 -14.50 -6.38
C GLU A 245 -8.47 -13.57 -5.71
N PRO A 246 -8.03 -12.38 -5.26
CA PRO A 246 -8.94 -11.38 -4.75
C PRO A 246 -9.72 -10.75 -5.90
N TYR A 247 -10.94 -10.29 -5.61
CA TYR A 247 -11.77 -9.59 -6.57
C TYR A 247 -12.37 -8.32 -5.96
N SER A 248 -12.12 -7.18 -6.60
CA SER A 248 -12.85 -5.94 -6.37
C SER A 248 -12.83 -5.06 -7.62
N ILE A 249 -13.65 -4.00 -7.63
CA ILE A 249 -13.57 -2.95 -8.68
C ILE A 249 -12.36 -2.02 -8.46
N SER A 250 -11.72 -2.12 -7.30
CA SER A 250 -10.60 -1.26 -6.92
C SER A 250 -9.28 -2.02 -7.07
N ALA A 251 -8.59 -1.82 -8.19
CA ALA A 251 -7.29 -2.45 -8.47
C ALA A 251 -6.22 -2.19 -7.39
N GLY A 252 -6.39 -1.15 -6.57
CA GLY A 252 -5.51 -0.86 -5.43
C GLY A 252 -5.77 -1.71 -4.20
N LEU A 253 -6.87 -2.48 -4.16
CA LEU A 253 -7.27 -3.35 -3.05
C LEU A 253 -7.23 -4.85 -3.40
N ASP A 254 -6.78 -5.19 -4.60
CA ASP A 254 -6.71 -6.57 -5.08
C ASP A 254 -5.36 -7.23 -4.69
N TYR A 255 -5.22 -7.54 -3.41
CA TYR A 255 -4.10 -8.29 -2.89
C TYR A 255 -4.64 -9.48 -2.06
N PRO A 256 -4.18 -10.71 -2.29
CA PRO A 256 -4.74 -11.90 -1.65
C PRO A 256 -4.32 -12.07 -0.19
N GLY A 257 -3.48 -11.20 0.32
CA GLY A 257 -3.02 -11.16 1.70
C GLY A 257 -3.24 -9.80 2.33
N VAL A 258 -2.93 -9.65 3.60
CA VAL A 258 -2.92 -8.39 4.32
C VAL A 258 -1.58 -8.20 5.02
N GLY A 259 -1.17 -6.97 5.30
CA GLY A 259 0.06 -6.71 6.04
C GLY A 259 0.06 -7.39 7.41
N PRO A 260 1.20 -7.95 7.88
CA PRO A 260 1.28 -8.65 9.17
C PRO A 260 0.77 -7.84 10.36
N MET A 261 0.96 -6.52 10.35
CA MET A 261 0.42 -5.62 11.37
C MET A 261 -1.11 -5.67 11.40
N HIS A 262 -1.77 -5.62 10.25
CA HIS A 262 -3.24 -5.68 10.18
C HIS A 262 -3.78 -7.05 10.58
N ALA A 263 -3.08 -8.12 10.18
CA ALA A 263 -3.42 -9.48 10.63
C ALA A 263 -3.33 -9.61 12.15
N HIS A 264 -2.30 -9.01 12.77
CA HIS A 264 -2.15 -8.96 14.22
C HIS A 264 -3.29 -8.17 14.87
N LEU A 265 -3.57 -6.95 14.39
CA LEU A 265 -4.65 -6.11 14.92
C LEU A 265 -6.02 -6.77 14.82
N PHE A 266 -6.30 -7.46 13.73
CA PHE A 266 -7.56 -8.21 13.56
C PHE A 266 -7.73 -9.32 14.57
N ARG A 267 -6.66 -9.99 15.00
CA ARG A 267 -6.68 -11.11 15.94
C ARG A 267 -6.65 -10.72 17.40
N SER A 268 -6.09 -9.55 17.71
CA SER A 268 -5.93 -9.08 19.08
C SER A 268 -7.16 -8.34 19.62
N LYS A 269 -8.24 -8.29 18.84
CA LYS A 269 -9.52 -7.66 19.22
C LYS A 269 -10.50 -8.65 19.80
#